data_89d386a4deb68ad1f75bf12989fb6f96
#
_entry.id   89d386a4deb68ad1f75bf12989fb6f96
#
_cell.length_a   1.000
_cell.length_b   1.000
_cell.length_c   1.000
_cell.angle_alpha   90.00
_cell.angle_beta   90.00
_cell.angle_gamma   90.00
#
_symmetry.space_group_name_H-M   'P 1'
#
loop_
_entity.id
_entity.type
_entity.pdbx_description
1 polymer ?
#
loop_
_entity_poly.entity_id
_entity_poly.type
_entity_poly.pdbx_seq_one_letter_code
_entity_poly.pdbx_strand_id
1 'polypeptide(L)'
;MRISTSPHDLARRAAVVLGSGLEASIIFREHGVSVAAGSSSAAAGRCDQAEARAETGPCVDSIDLGTVQVVPVVADTMGWHAWRAQTLSEGFVSALAVPAFVNDDIAVALNLYSRAPDPWNNELLTAADGYAQLAASLVGLHLELAELEDATAGLYRQLSDTAAIERAVGAVMHSNDTSENEARRIIESASRNRNVTQRDVAETILRALVVTDAPPPEEEPGA
;
A
#
# COMPACT_ATOMS: atom_id res chain seq x y z
N MET A 1 4.55 -6.38 -20.46
CA MET A 1 5.62 -6.08 -19.47
C MET A 1 5.00 -5.10 -18.46
N ARG A 2 4.56 -5.58 -17.31
CA ARG A 2 4.06 -4.69 -16.24
C ARG A 2 5.28 -4.06 -15.58
N ILE A 3 5.45 -2.76 -15.71
CA ILE A 3 6.42 -2.00 -14.92
C ILE A 3 5.78 -1.88 -13.53
N SER A 4 6.09 -2.84 -12.66
CA SER A 4 5.71 -2.74 -11.25
C SER A 4 6.61 -1.68 -10.61
N THR A 5 6.09 -0.50 -10.39
CA THR A 5 6.78 0.55 -9.63
C THR A 5 6.32 0.45 -8.18
N SER A 6 6.67 -0.67 -7.51
CA SER A 6 6.34 -0.80 -6.10
C SER A 6 7.17 0.19 -5.27
N PRO A 7 6.68 0.65 -4.11
CA PRO A 7 7.47 1.49 -3.20
C PRO A 7 8.81 0.87 -2.81
N HIS A 8 8.90 -0.46 -2.70
CA HIS A 8 10.14 -1.18 -2.48
C HIS A 8 11.12 -1.04 -3.66
N ASP A 9 10.63 -1.07 -4.91
CA ASP A 9 11.48 -0.87 -6.09
C ASP A 9 11.98 0.56 -6.15
N LEU A 10 11.14 1.54 -5.81
CA LEU A 10 11.55 2.94 -5.71
C LEU A 10 12.64 3.12 -4.65
N ALA A 11 12.46 2.58 -3.45
CA ALA A 11 13.46 2.66 -2.38
C ALA A 11 14.80 2.01 -2.79
N ARG A 12 14.75 0.82 -3.41
CA ARG A 12 15.97 0.17 -3.91
C ARG A 12 16.70 0.99 -4.97
N ARG A 13 15.95 1.60 -5.89
CA ARG A 13 16.53 2.47 -6.92
C ARG A 13 17.10 3.74 -6.31
N ALA A 14 16.43 4.35 -5.33
CA ALA A 14 16.93 5.50 -4.60
C ALA A 14 18.31 5.20 -3.99
N ALA A 15 18.44 4.09 -3.28
CA ALA A 15 19.70 3.68 -2.66
C ALA A 15 20.84 3.50 -3.68
N VAL A 16 20.52 2.99 -4.88
CA VAL A 16 21.53 2.79 -5.94
C VAL A 16 21.90 4.11 -6.62
N VAL A 17 20.91 4.95 -6.92
CA VAL A 17 21.12 6.18 -7.72
C VAL A 17 21.73 7.29 -6.88
N LEU A 18 21.33 7.40 -5.60
CA LEU A 18 21.76 8.49 -4.73
C LEU A 18 23.13 8.26 -4.10
N GLY A 19 23.63 7.03 -4.05
CA GLY A 19 25.01 6.79 -3.64
C GLY A 19 25.29 5.39 -3.11
N SER A 20 26.49 4.91 -3.38
CA SER A 20 26.94 3.61 -2.84
C SER A 20 27.08 3.69 -1.32
N GLY A 21 26.50 2.72 -0.61
CA GLY A 21 26.54 2.66 0.86
C GLY A 21 25.36 3.35 1.55
N LEU A 22 24.41 3.91 0.78
CA LEU A 22 23.14 4.39 1.31
C LEU A 22 22.11 3.29 1.29
N GLU A 23 21.27 3.29 2.31
CA GLU A 23 20.03 2.53 2.34
C GLU A 23 18.87 3.51 2.34
N ALA A 24 17.77 3.16 1.68
CA ALA A 24 16.65 4.06 1.48
C ALA A 24 15.33 3.41 1.87
N SER A 25 14.39 4.23 2.29
CA SER A 25 13.01 3.84 2.50
C SER A 25 12.05 4.97 2.11
N ILE A 26 10.80 4.61 1.92
CA ILE A 26 9.73 5.54 1.58
C ILE A 26 8.61 5.37 2.59
N ILE A 27 8.24 6.47 3.22
CA ILE A 27 7.04 6.58 4.03
C ILE A 27 5.96 7.29 3.19
N PHE A 28 4.76 6.75 3.26
CA PHE A 28 3.54 7.38 2.76
C PHE A 28 2.75 7.92 3.95
N ARG A 29 2.23 9.13 3.85
CA ARG A 29 1.39 9.74 4.86
C ARG A 29 0.12 10.29 4.26
N GLU A 30 -1.02 9.91 4.84
CA GLU A 30 -2.34 10.38 4.46
C GLU A 30 -3.17 10.66 5.71
N HIS A 31 -3.86 11.81 5.74
CA HIS A 31 -4.67 12.25 6.89
C HIS A 31 -3.95 12.13 8.25
N GLY A 32 -2.66 12.42 8.27
CA GLY A 32 -1.83 12.35 9.48
C GLY A 32 -1.33 10.96 9.87
N VAL A 33 -1.75 9.90 9.17
CA VAL A 33 -1.30 8.52 9.42
C VAL A 33 -0.11 8.19 8.54
N SER A 34 1.03 7.86 9.15
CA SER A 34 2.26 7.47 8.46
C SER A 34 2.38 5.95 8.34
N VAL A 35 2.71 5.47 7.16
CA VAL A 35 2.89 4.04 6.85
C VAL A 35 4.22 3.83 6.14
N ALA A 36 5.03 2.88 6.62
CA ALA A 36 6.24 2.44 5.92
C ALA A 36 5.85 1.72 4.63
N ALA A 37 5.97 2.42 3.50
CA ALA A 37 5.50 1.94 2.21
C ALA A 37 6.49 0.99 1.53
N GLY A 38 7.78 1.26 1.64
CA GLY A 38 8.81 0.43 1.04
C GLY A 38 10.22 0.76 1.50
N SER A 39 11.12 -0.20 1.43
CA SER A 39 12.51 -0.02 1.82
C SER A 39 13.47 -0.81 0.92
N SER A 40 14.70 -0.32 0.81
CA SER A 40 15.79 -1.00 0.08
C SER A 40 16.36 -2.17 0.87
N SER A 41 16.20 -2.15 2.20
CA SER A 41 16.68 -3.18 3.11
C SER A 41 15.73 -3.38 4.29
N ALA A 42 15.86 -4.52 4.96
CA ALA A 42 15.11 -4.79 6.18
C ALA A 42 15.52 -3.84 7.33
N ALA A 43 16.78 -3.41 7.36
CA ALA A 43 17.29 -2.48 8.38
C ALA A 43 16.62 -1.10 8.26
N ALA A 44 16.63 -0.50 7.07
CA ALA A 44 15.93 0.77 6.83
C ALA A 44 14.42 0.67 7.13
N GLY A 45 13.79 -0.44 6.73
CA GLY A 45 12.37 -0.66 7.01
C GLY A 45 12.05 -0.75 8.52
N ARG A 46 12.92 -1.29 9.34
CA ARG A 46 12.73 -1.32 10.80
C ARG A 46 12.87 0.06 11.46
N CYS A 47 13.73 0.91 10.90
CA CYS A 47 13.84 2.30 11.37
C CYS A 47 12.53 3.05 11.10
N ASP A 48 11.97 2.95 9.89
CA ASP A 48 10.68 3.55 9.53
C ASP A 48 9.53 3.02 10.38
N GLN A 49 9.51 1.71 10.65
CA GLN A 49 8.49 1.11 11.52
C GLN A 49 8.54 1.64 12.95
N ALA A 50 9.75 1.88 13.47
CA ALA A 50 9.91 2.46 14.79
C ALA A 50 9.39 3.90 14.85
N GLU A 51 9.66 4.67 13.81
CA GLU A 51 9.19 6.05 13.65
C GLU A 51 7.67 6.12 13.49
N ALA A 52 7.10 5.32 12.59
CA ALA A 52 5.65 5.28 12.36
C ALA A 52 4.87 4.86 13.60
N ARG A 53 5.39 3.90 14.41
CA ARG A 53 4.74 3.49 15.66
C ARG A 53 4.81 4.54 16.75
N ALA A 54 5.90 5.31 16.80
CA ALA A 54 6.11 6.35 17.79
C ALA A 54 5.46 7.67 17.40
N GLU A 55 5.02 7.80 16.14
CA GLU A 55 4.49 9.03 15.53
C GLU A 55 5.44 10.24 15.73
N THR A 56 6.73 9.96 15.80
CA THR A 56 7.77 10.98 16.01
C THR A 56 9.10 10.51 15.45
N GLY A 57 9.77 11.36 14.70
CA GLY A 57 11.03 11.08 14.04
C GLY A 57 11.36 12.09 12.95
N PRO A 58 12.55 11.99 12.34
CA PRO A 58 12.97 12.94 11.30
C PRO A 58 12.03 12.96 10.10
N CYS A 59 11.45 11.82 9.72
CA CYS A 59 10.51 11.74 8.62
C CYS A 59 9.18 12.44 8.96
N VAL A 60 8.63 12.18 10.15
CA VAL A 60 7.39 12.83 10.62
C VAL A 60 7.59 14.34 10.65
N ASP A 61 8.67 14.80 11.29
CA ASP A 61 9.00 16.23 11.40
C ASP A 61 9.27 16.84 10.02
N SER A 62 9.86 16.10 9.09
CA SER A 62 10.12 16.61 7.72
C SER A 62 8.80 16.93 6.99
N ILE A 63 7.81 16.07 7.11
CA ILE A 63 6.48 16.28 6.52
C ILE A 63 5.74 17.40 7.24
N ASP A 64 5.72 17.39 8.59
CA ASP A 64 4.99 18.38 9.38
C ASP A 64 5.51 19.80 9.18
N LEU A 65 6.83 19.94 9.03
CA LEU A 65 7.49 21.23 8.83
C LEU A 65 7.66 21.61 7.34
N GLY A 66 7.42 20.67 6.43
CA GLY A 66 7.69 20.87 5.00
C GLY A 66 9.18 21.10 4.69
N THR A 67 10.09 20.56 5.51
CA THR A 67 11.52 20.82 5.41
C THR A 67 12.34 19.55 5.56
N VAL A 68 13.44 19.50 4.82
CA VAL A 68 14.41 18.39 4.92
C VAL A 68 14.98 18.32 6.34
N GLN A 69 14.97 17.13 6.92
CA GLN A 69 15.63 16.86 8.19
C GLN A 69 16.96 16.17 7.94
N VAL A 70 18.05 16.85 8.28
CA VAL A 70 19.41 16.32 8.17
C VAL A 70 19.86 15.85 9.55
N VAL A 71 20.26 14.60 9.66
CA VAL A 71 20.80 14.00 10.90
C VAL A 71 22.24 13.57 10.65
N PRO A 72 23.23 14.46 10.87
CA PRO A 72 24.63 14.18 10.59
C PRO A 72 25.18 13.04 11.45
N VAL A 73 24.77 13.00 12.73
CA VAL A 73 25.16 11.97 13.69
C VAL A 73 23.95 11.58 14.53
N VAL A 74 23.42 10.38 14.31
CA VAL A 74 22.24 9.87 15.02
C VAL A 74 22.44 9.84 16.52
N ALA A 75 23.64 9.47 16.99
CA ALA A 75 23.96 9.37 18.42
C ALA A 75 23.81 10.72 19.15
N ASP A 76 24.08 11.83 18.47
CA ASP A 76 24.07 13.17 19.07
C ASP A 76 22.69 13.84 19.01
N THR A 77 21.71 13.20 18.35
CA THR A 77 20.38 13.75 18.17
C THR A 77 19.62 13.77 19.49
N MET A 78 18.99 14.91 19.78
CA MET A 78 18.08 15.08 20.91
C MET A 78 16.65 14.79 20.49
N GLY A 79 15.96 13.94 21.22
CA GLY A 79 14.58 13.53 20.86
C GLY A 79 14.54 12.25 20.01
N TRP A 80 13.40 11.99 19.37
CA TRP A 80 13.10 10.83 18.49
C TRP A 80 13.58 9.50 19.07
N HIS A 81 13.30 9.26 20.34
CA HIS A 81 13.95 8.19 21.13
C HIS A 81 13.78 6.79 20.53
N ALA A 82 12.59 6.45 20.05
CA ALA A 82 12.31 5.13 19.47
C ALA A 82 13.05 4.95 18.14
N TRP A 83 12.94 5.94 17.23
CA TRP A 83 13.65 5.94 15.96
C TRP A 83 15.16 5.91 16.15
N ARG A 84 15.70 6.78 17.02
CA ARG A 84 17.13 6.84 17.33
C ARG A 84 17.67 5.51 17.84
N ALA A 85 16.99 4.89 18.80
CA ALA A 85 17.40 3.60 19.37
C ALA A 85 17.43 2.51 18.30
N GLN A 86 16.37 2.45 17.45
CA GLN A 86 16.31 1.48 16.36
C GLN A 86 17.40 1.75 15.32
N THR A 87 17.60 3.00 14.90
CA THR A 87 18.57 3.38 13.88
C THR A 87 20.00 3.04 14.29
N LEU A 88 20.34 3.30 15.55
CA LEU A 88 21.63 2.90 16.12
C LEU A 88 21.78 1.37 16.20
N SER A 89 20.72 0.65 16.57
CA SER A 89 20.76 -0.83 16.65
C SER A 89 20.97 -1.49 15.29
N GLU A 90 20.52 -0.83 14.20
CA GLU A 90 20.77 -1.28 12.83
C GLU A 90 22.16 -0.89 12.30
N GLY A 91 22.95 -0.16 13.10
CA GLY A 91 24.30 0.27 12.77
C GLY A 91 24.36 1.49 11.85
N PHE A 92 23.28 2.23 11.70
CA PHE A 92 23.29 3.50 10.97
C PHE A 92 23.85 4.61 11.87
N VAL A 93 24.65 5.48 11.27
CA VAL A 93 25.36 6.58 11.94
C VAL A 93 24.72 7.92 11.61
N SER A 94 24.19 8.08 10.40
CA SER A 94 23.54 9.31 9.95
C SER A 94 22.29 9.01 9.13
N ALA A 95 21.39 9.98 9.03
CA ALA A 95 20.16 9.87 8.26
C ALA A 95 19.75 11.20 7.63
N LEU A 96 18.90 11.10 6.62
CA LEU A 96 18.28 12.23 5.92
C LEU A 96 16.82 11.89 5.68
N ALA A 97 15.90 12.81 5.96
CA ALA A 97 14.50 12.69 5.60
C ALA A 97 14.08 13.85 4.71
N VAL A 98 13.55 13.53 3.53
CA VAL A 98 13.17 14.49 2.49
C VAL A 98 11.69 14.36 2.18
N PRO A 99 10.86 15.36 2.52
CA PRO A 99 9.45 15.33 2.25
C PRO A 99 9.13 15.72 0.82
N ALA A 100 8.06 15.16 0.26
CA ALA A 100 7.46 15.62 -0.98
C ALA A 100 5.93 15.46 -0.89
N PHE A 101 5.19 16.41 -1.44
CA PHE A 101 3.75 16.48 -1.30
C PHE A 101 3.07 16.11 -2.61
N VAL A 102 2.06 15.25 -2.53
CA VAL A 102 1.17 14.92 -3.64
C VAL A 102 0.07 15.96 -3.72
N ASN A 103 -0.53 16.25 -2.56
CA ASN A 103 -1.53 17.30 -2.34
C ASN A 103 -1.51 17.73 -0.86
N ASP A 104 -2.51 18.48 -0.42
CA ASP A 104 -2.60 19.00 0.96
C ASP A 104 -2.75 17.88 2.02
N ASP A 105 -3.32 16.72 1.66
CA ASP A 105 -3.61 15.61 2.56
C ASP A 105 -2.62 14.45 2.45
N ILE A 106 -1.87 14.38 1.33
CA ILE A 106 -1.02 13.24 0.99
C ILE A 106 0.41 13.68 0.79
N ALA A 107 1.30 13.08 1.55
CA ALA A 107 2.73 13.29 1.46
C ALA A 107 3.51 11.97 1.37
N VAL A 108 4.69 12.04 0.81
CA VAL A 108 5.72 11.00 0.83
C VAL A 108 6.95 11.56 1.49
N ALA A 109 7.70 10.74 2.20
CA ALA A 109 9.07 11.09 2.57
C ALA A 109 10.03 10.01 2.10
N LEU A 110 11.12 10.46 1.50
CA LEU A 110 12.28 9.63 1.21
C LEU A 110 13.24 9.72 2.39
N ASN A 111 13.48 8.58 3.04
CA ASN A 111 14.49 8.47 4.07
C ASN A 111 15.73 7.81 3.51
N LEU A 112 16.88 8.37 3.83
CA LEU A 112 18.19 7.82 3.52
C LEU A 112 18.94 7.55 4.81
N TYR A 113 19.59 6.41 4.88
CA TYR A 113 20.40 5.96 6.03
C TYR A 113 21.81 5.66 5.57
N SER A 114 22.79 6.07 6.38
CA SER A 114 24.21 5.83 6.10
C SER A 114 24.94 5.29 7.33
N ARG A 115 25.91 4.41 7.09
CA ARG A 115 26.85 3.94 8.13
C ARG A 115 28.10 4.84 8.26
N ALA A 116 28.19 5.90 7.44
CA ALA A 116 29.19 6.94 7.54
C ALA A 116 28.60 8.20 8.17
N PRO A 117 29.37 8.97 8.94
CA PRO A 117 28.89 10.24 9.48
C PRO A 117 28.80 11.29 8.37
N ASP A 118 27.74 12.07 8.42
CA ASP A 118 27.50 13.27 7.62
C ASP A 118 27.90 13.20 6.13
N PRO A 119 27.36 12.25 5.34
CA PRO A 119 27.59 12.20 3.90
C PRO A 119 26.77 13.24 3.11
N TRP A 120 25.98 14.07 3.79
CA TRP A 120 24.90 14.91 3.25
C TRP A 120 25.41 16.22 2.66
N ASN A 121 25.98 16.18 1.47
CA ASN A 121 26.38 17.38 0.73
C ASN A 121 25.22 17.95 -0.11
N ASN A 122 25.39 19.18 -0.62
CA ASN A 122 24.36 19.87 -1.39
C ASN A 122 23.93 19.11 -2.67
N GLU A 123 24.86 18.40 -3.31
CA GLU A 123 24.56 17.61 -4.52
C GLU A 123 23.62 16.45 -4.17
N LEU A 124 23.94 15.72 -3.10
CA LEU A 124 23.10 14.63 -2.61
C LEU A 124 21.74 15.12 -2.12
N LEU A 125 21.70 16.25 -1.39
CA LEU A 125 20.44 16.86 -0.95
C LEU A 125 19.54 17.22 -2.14
N THR A 126 20.10 17.85 -3.18
CA THR A 126 19.35 18.20 -4.40
C THR A 126 18.88 16.97 -5.14
N ALA A 127 19.71 15.93 -5.25
CA ALA A 127 19.33 14.67 -5.90
C ALA A 127 18.25 13.93 -5.11
N ALA A 128 18.34 13.91 -3.78
CA ALA A 128 17.36 13.30 -2.90
C ALA A 128 16.00 14.02 -2.98
N ASP A 129 16.00 15.36 -3.02
CA ASP A 129 14.77 16.13 -3.23
C ASP A 129 14.13 15.80 -4.58
N GLY A 130 14.90 15.83 -5.67
CA GLY A 130 14.38 15.44 -6.99
C GLY A 130 13.81 14.03 -7.02
N TYR A 131 14.42 13.10 -6.28
CA TYR A 131 13.93 11.73 -6.18
C TYR A 131 12.65 11.63 -5.34
N ALA A 132 12.54 12.38 -4.24
CA ALA A 132 11.34 12.46 -3.41
C ALA A 132 10.15 13.02 -4.21
N GLN A 133 10.38 14.09 -5.01
CA GLN A 133 9.38 14.67 -5.90
C GLN A 133 8.92 13.67 -6.98
N LEU A 134 9.83 12.89 -7.54
CA LEU A 134 9.51 11.84 -8.48
C LEU A 134 8.64 10.76 -7.79
N ALA A 135 8.99 10.34 -6.58
CA ALA A 135 8.20 9.37 -5.83
C ALA A 135 6.78 9.89 -5.53
N ALA A 136 6.65 11.16 -5.12
CA ALA A 136 5.35 11.80 -4.90
C ALA A 136 4.51 11.84 -6.19
N SER A 137 5.13 12.21 -7.32
CA SER A 137 4.45 12.24 -8.63
C SER A 137 3.95 10.85 -9.06
N LEU A 138 4.72 9.79 -8.80
CA LEU A 138 4.31 8.42 -9.08
C LEU A 138 3.17 7.97 -8.17
N VAL A 139 3.18 8.35 -6.90
CA VAL A 139 2.07 8.09 -5.97
C VAL A 139 0.81 8.80 -6.45
N GLY A 140 0.90 10.09 -6.79
CA GLY A 140 -0.23 10.86 -7.32
C GLY A 140 -0.85 10.20 -8.55
N LEU A 141 -0.02 9.81 -9.53
CA LEU A 141 -0.48 9.11 -10.72
C LEU A 141 -1.17 7.78 -10.40
N HIS A 142 -0.66 7.01 -9.45
CA HIS A 142 -1.30 5.76 -9.02
C HIS A 142 -2.67 6.00 -8.37
N LEU A 143 -2.80 7.05 -7.57
CA LEU A 143 -4.08 7.42 -6.95
C LEU A 143 -5.10 7.85 -8.01
N GLU A 144 -4.71 8.70 -8.96
CA GLU A 144 -5.58 9.10 -10.08
C GLU A 144 -6.03 7.90 -10.92
N LEU A 145 -5.13 6.95 -11.20
CA LEU A 145 -5.47 5.73 -11.92
C LEU A 145 -6.44 4.85 -11.13
N ALA A 146 -6.23 4.71 -9.81
CA ALA A 146 -7.11 3.95 -8.94
C ALA A 146 -8.53 4.56 -8.90
N GLU A 147 -8.64 5.89 -8.82
CA GLU A 147 -9.93 6.60 -8.90
C GLU A 147 -10.65 6.35 -10.24
N LEU A 148 -9.91 6.38 -11.36
CA LEU A 148 -10.44 6.08 -12.68
C LEU A 148 -10.90 4.62 -12.81
N GLU A 149 -10.12 3.68 -12.26
CA GLU A 149 -10.48 2.26 -12.21
C GLU A 149 -11.73 2.05 -11.36
N ASP A 150 -11.85 2.70 -10.21
CA ASP A 150 -13.01 2.62 -9.33
C ASP A 150 -14.25 3.25 -9.96
N ALA A 151 -14.12 4.40 -10.62
CA ALA A 151 -15.22 5.01 -11.38
C ALA A 151 -15.68 4.11 -12.53
N THR A 152 -14.73 3.54 -13.26
CA THR A 152 -15.01 2.59 -14.36
C THR A 152 -15.64 1.30 -13.81
N ALA A 153 -15.10 0.76 -12.72
CA ALA A 153 -15.67 -0.40 -12.03
C ALA A 153 -17.06 -0.09 -11.45
N GLY A 154 -17.30 1.13 -10.99
CA GLY A 154 -18.61 1.60 -10.56
C GLY A 154 -19.64 1.56 -11.69
N LEU A 155 -19.27 2.04 -12.87
CA LEU A 155 -20.12 1.99 -14.06
C LEU A 155 -20.38 0.53 -14.51
N TYR A 156 -19.33 -0.30 -14.55
CA TYR A 156 -19.47 -1.72 -14.84
C TYR A 156 -20.26 -2.46 -13.75
N ARG A 157 -20.15 -2.06 -12.48
CA ARG A 157 -20.94 -2.63 -11.39
C ARG A 157 -22.43 -2.37 -11.56
N GLN A 158 -22.83 -1.16 -11.92
CA GLN A 158 -24.25 -0.85 -12.21
C GLN A 158 -24.80 -1.67 -13.37
N LEU A 159 -23.98 -1.93 -14.40
CA LEU A 159 -24.35 -2.79 -15.52
C LEU A 159 -24.31 -4.28 -15.17
N SER A 160 -23.46 -4.70 -14.25
CA SER A 160 -23.25 -6.11 -13.88
C SER A 160 -24.10 -6.59 -12.71
N ASP A 161 -24.69 -5.68 -11.91
CA ASP A 161 -25.53 -6.06 -10.78
C ASP A 161 -26.74 -6.87 -11.25
N THR A 162 -27.41 -6.39 -12.30
CA THR A 162 -28.50 -7.10 -12.93
C THR A 162 -28.04 -8.45 -13.48
N ALA A 163 -26.89 -8.48 -14.17
CA ALA A 163 -26.35 -9.71 -14.74
C ALA A 163 -25.92 -10.74 -13.67
N ALA A 164 -25.36 -10.31 -12.56
CA ALA A 164 -25.00 -11.19 -11.46
C ALA A 164 -26.26 -11.79 -10.80
N ILE A 165 -27.27 -10.95 -10.56
CA ILE A 165 -28.54 -11.40 -10.01
C ILE A 165 -29.24 -12.37 -10.95
N GLU A 166 -29.31 -12.06 -12.25
CA GLU A 166 -29.92 -12.96 -13.26
C GLU A 166 -29.21 -14.33 -13.32
N ARG A 167 -27.87 -14.34 -13.29
CA ARG A 167 -27.11 -15.59 -13.24
C ARG A 167 -27.40 -16.39 -11.96
N ALA A 168 -27.48 -15.72 -10.82
CA ALA A 168 -27.78 -16.37 -9.54
C ALA A 168 -29.21 -16.89 -9.52
N VAL A 169 -30.16 -16.16 -10.11
CA VAL A 169 -31.55 -16.65 -10.30
C VAL A 169 -31.56 -17.94 -11.12
N GLY A 170 -30.87 -17.96 -12.26
CA GLY A 170 -30.76 -19.19 -13.08
C GLY A 170 -30.13 -20.35 -12.31
N ALA A 171 -29.11 -20.09 -11.49
CA ALA A 171 -28.45 -21.07 -10.66
C ALA A 171 -29.40 -21.65 -9.57
N VAL A 172 -30.13 -20.78 -8.88
CA VAL A 172 -31.12 -21.19 -7.87
C VAL A 172 -32.27 -22.01 -8.48
N MET A 173 -32.75 -21.59 -9.66
CA MET A 173 -33.76 -22.33 -10.42
C MET A 173 -33.30 -23.77 -10.71
N HIS A 174 -32.05 -23.88 -11.18
CA HIS A 174 -31.49 -25.20 -11.52
C HIS A 174 -31.26 -26.08 -10.29
N SER A 175 -30.66 -25.51 -9.22
CA SER A 175 -30.32 -26.28 -8.02
C SER A 175 -31.52 -26.68 -7.19
N ASN A 176 -32.60 -25.89 -7.19
CA ASN A 176 -33.78 -26.12 -6.33
C ASN A 176 -35.02 -26.58 -7.10
N ASP A 177 -34.92 -26.73 -8.41
CA ASP A 177 -36.04 -27.07 -9.31
C ASP A 177 -37.24 -26.12 -9.10
N THR A 178 -36.97 -24.82 -9.04
CA THR A 178 -37.97 -23.77 -8.73
C THR A 178 -38.21 -22.82 -9.91
N SER A 179 -39.32 -22.10 -9.83
CA SER A 179 -39.63 -21.02 -10.83
C SER A 179 -38.74 -19.81 -10.64
N GLU A 180 -38.60 -19.00 -11.70
CA GLU A 180 -37.87 -17.73 -11.65
C GLU A 180 -38.36 -16.81 -10.55
N ASN A 181 -39.69 -16.68 -10.39
CA ASN A 181 -40.29 -15.87 -9.33
C ASN A 181 -39.91 -16.33 -7.94
N GLU A 182 -39.81 -17.63 -7.74
CA GLU A 182 -39.42 -18.22 -6.45
C GLU A 182 -37.93 -18.05 -6.18
N ALA A 183 -37.08 -18.25 -7.19
CA ALA A 183 -35.64 -18.00 -7.10
C ALA A 183 -35.33 -16.51 -6.77
N ARG A 184 -36.04 -15.57 -7.38
CA ARG A 184 -35.92 -14.15 -7.02
C ARG A 184 -36.31 -13.86 -5.59
N ARG A 185 -37.41 -14.44 -5.11
CA ARG A 185 -37.85 -14.31 -3.70
C ARG A 185 -36.84 -14.88 -2.71
N ILE A 186 -36.16 -15.96 -3.06
CA ILE A 186 -35.10 -16.55 -2.24
C ILE A 186 -33.93 -15.54 -2.08
N ILE A 187 -33.47 -14.95 -3.19
CA ILE A 187 -32.40 -13.98 -3.17
C ILE A 187 -32.80 -12.72 -2.38
N GLU A 188 -34.01 -12.20 -2.60
CA GLU A 188 -34.54 -11.05 -1.88
C GLU A 188 -34.68 -11.32 -0.37
N SER A 189 -35.18 -12.49 -0.01
CA SER A 189 -35.34 -12.90 1.39
C SER A 189 -33.98 -13.04 2.08
N ALA A 190 -32.99 -13.63 1.41
CA ALA A 190 -31.65 -13.78 1.93
C ALA A 190 -30.96 -12.41 2.12
N SER A 191 -31.17 -11.48 1.19
CA SER A 191 -30.70 -10.10 1.27
C SER A 191 -31.27 -9.39 2.51
N ARG A 192 -32.58 -9.42 2.68
CA ARG A 192 -33.26 -8.81 3.83
C ARG A 192 -32.84 -9.42 5.17
N ASN A 193 -32.81 -10.76 5.25
CA ASN A 193 -32.52 -11.45 6.51
C ASN A 193 -31.07 -11.27 6.99
N ARG A 194 -30.15 -11.04 6.07
CA ARG A 194 -28.72 -10.87 6.37
C ARG A 194 -28.26 -9.41 6.35
N ASN A 195 -29.16 -8.49 5.98
CA ASN A 195 -28.87 -7.07 5.82
C ASN A 195 -27.68 -6.80 4.86
N VAL A 196 -27.67 -7.52 3.75
CA VAL A 196 -26.68 -7.38 2.66
C VAL A 196 -27.41 -7.11 1.34
N THR A 197 -26.71 -6.67 0.31
CA THR A 197 -27.33 -6.40 -0.99
C THR A 197 -27.73 -7.71 -1.71
N GLN A 198 -28.70 -7.64 -2.62
CA GLN A 198 -29.04 -8.80 -3.47
C GLN A 198 -27.85 -9.25 -4.32
N ARG A 199 -26.99 -8.32 -4.70
CA ARG A 199 -25.73 -8.59 -5.39
C ARG A 199 -24.80 -9.46 -4.53
N ASP A 200 -24.57 -9.10 -3.26
CA ASP A 200 -23.69 -9.89 -2.37
C ASP A 200 -24.20 -11.33 -2.21
N VAL A 201 -25.52 -11.48 -2.14
CA VAL A 201 -26.17 -12.80 -2.13
C VAL A 201 -25.91 -13.53 -3.44
N ALA A 202 -26.11 -12.85 -4.58
CA ALA A 202 -25.91 -13.43 -5.90
C ALA A 202 -24.46 -13.89 -6.10
N GLU A 203 -23.49 -13.04 -5.75
CA GLU A 203 -22.06 -13.38 -5.83
C GLU A 203 -21.68 -14.55 -4.92
N THR A 204 -22.32 -14.66 -3.74
CA THR A 204 -22.10 -15.79 -2.84
C THR A 204 -22.61 -17.09 -3.44
N ILE A 205 -23.79 -17.06 -4.05
CA ILE A 205 -24.39 -18.22 -4.75
C ILE A 205 -23.49 -18.65 -5.91
N LEU A 206 -23.05 -17.71 -6.75
CA LEU A 206 -22.20 -18.00 -7.91
C LEU A 206 -20.83 -18.56 -7.49
N ARG A 207 -20.25 -18.08 -6.40
CA ARG A 207 -18.99 -18.62 -5.85
C ARG A 207 -19.15 -20.03 -5.33
N ALA A 208 -20.26 -20.33 -4.67
CA ALA A 208 -20.53 -21.67 -4.16
C ALA A 208 -20.61 -22.71 -5.29
N LEU A 209 -21.15 -22.33 -6.46
CA LEU A 209 -21.21 -23.21 -7.63
C LEU A 209 -19.83 -23.53 -8.21
N VAL A 210 -18.95 -22.54 -8.27
CA VAL A 210 -17.56 -22.74 -8.75
C VAL A 210 -16.78 -23.70 -7.84
N VAL A 211 -17.05 -23.67 -6.53
CA VAL A 211 -16.40 -24.57 -5.56
C VAL A 211 -16.92 -25.99 -5.64
N THR A 212 -18.23 -26.16 -5.98
CA THR A 212 -18.85 -27.49 -6.10
C THR A 212 -18.54 -28.19 -7.43
N ASP A 213 -18.20 -27.44 -8.48
CA ASP A 213 -17.79 -27.99 -9.78
C ASP A 213 -16.26 -28.29 -9.88
N ALA A 214 -15.50 -28.02 -8.82
CA ALA A 214 -14.09 -28.37 -8.80
C ALA A 214 -13.94 -29.91 -8.76
N PRO A 215 -13.17 -30.52 -9.67
CA PRO A 215 -12.90 -31.96 -9.60
C PRO A 215 -12.21 -32.29 -8.26
N PRO A 216 -12.49 -33.49 -7.68
CA PRO A 216 -11.82 -33.90 -6.45
C PRO A 216 -10.31 -33.88 -6.66
N PRO A 217 -9.50 -33.56 -5.63
CA PRO A 217 -8.06 -33.59 -5.74
C PRO A 217 -7.62 -34.97 -6.22
N GLU A 218 -6.76 -35.00 -7.28
CA GLU A 218 -6.17 -36.26 -7.74
C GLU A 218 -5.42 -36.88 -6.56
N GLU A 219 -5.82 -38.08 -6.15
CA GLU A 219 -5.06 -38.87 -5.18
C GLU A 219 -3.70 -39.17 -5.82
N GLU A 220 -2.62 -38.65 -5.25
CA GLU A 220 -1.27 -39.01 -5.64
C GLU A 220 -1.13 -40.53 -5.46
N PRO A 221 -0.71 -41.28 -6.51
CA PRO A 221 -0.45 -42.70 -6.36
C PRO A 221 0.70 -42.88 -5.38
N GLY A 222 0.37 -43.46 -4.23
CA GLY A 222 1.30 -43.72 -3.14
C GLY A 222 2.56 -44.45 -3.62
N ALA A 223 3.72 -43.92 -3.20
CA ALA A 223 5.02 -44.56 -3.31
C ALA A 223 5.19 -45.61 -2.21
#